data_6b76c03bff874dddb4adec481a9ead84
#
_entry.id   6b76c03bff874dddb4adec481a9ead84
#
_cell.length_a   1.000
_cell.length_b   1.000
_cell.length_c   1.000
_cell.angle_alpha   90.00
_cell.angle_beta   90.00
_cell.angle_gamma   90.00
#
_symmetry.space_group_name_H-M   'P 1'
#
loop_
_entity.id
_entity.type
_entity.pdbx_description
1 polymer ?
#
loop_
_entity_poly.entity_id
_entity_poly.type
_entity_poly.pdbx_seq_one_letter_code
_entity_poly.pdbx_strand_id
1 'polypeptide(L)'
;GVACAEPIAQELLKHISNDENLHMIFYRNMVEAGLEIAPNQAVKSIHKVLDNFTMPGYTIPGFRRNAVTIATGGVYDPQLHLAEVVQPVLRKWRIFERDDINGEGEWYREDLDRIITDLKKTASDFDEVKAKYLERQAKRAERQAAKV
;
A
#
# COMPACT_ATOMS: atom_id res chain seq x y z
N GLY A 1 0.26 -1.37 16.04
CA GLY A 1 0.30 -1.59 17.46
C GLY A 1 1.46 -0.96 18.19
N VAL A 2 2.66 -0.97 17.59
CA VAL A 2 3.89 -0.48 18.26
C VAL A 2 3.85 1.03 18.60
N ALA A 3 3.08 1.82 17.85
CA ALA A 3 2.97 3.27 18.08
C ALA A 3 2.02 3.66 19.23
N CYS A 4 1.26 2.72 19.79
CA CYS A 4 0.35 2.98 20.90
C CYS A 4 0.97 2.46 22.21
N ALA A 5 1.15 3.33 23.20
CA ALA A 5 1.73 2.96 24.51
C ALA A 5 0.70 2.49 25.53
N GLU A 6 -0.60 2.58 25.21
CA GLU A 6 -1.68 2.17 26.10
C GLU A 6 -1.99 0.67 25.92
N PRO A 7 -1.89 -0.19 26.98
CA PRO A 7 -1.94 -1.65 26.86
C PRO A 7 -3.28 -2.19 26.31
N ILE A 8 -4.41 -1.64 26.77
CA ILE A 8 -5.75 -2.07 26.30
C ILE A 8 -5.94 -1.74 24.82
N ALA A 9 -5.49 -0.55 24.38
CA ALA A 9 -5.54 -0.17 22.98
C ALA A 9 -4.61 -1.04 22.13
N GLN A 10 -3.44 -1.44 22.63
CA GLN A 10 -2.56 -2.38 21.93
C GLN A 10 -3.23 -3.74 21.74
N GLU A 11 -3.87 -4.28 22.77
CA GLU A 11 -4.57 -5.55 22.69
C GLU A 11 -5.73 -5.48 21.69
N LEU A 12 -6.56 -4.44 21.75
CA LEU A 12 -7.63 -4.22 20.80
C LEU A 12 -7.12 -4.14 19.35
N LEU A 13 -6.07 -3.34 19.11
CA LEU A 13 -5.47 -3.21 17.76
C LEU A 13 -4.88 -4.53 17.27
N LYS A 14 -4.34 -5.36 18.17
CA LYS A 14 -3.85 -6.69 17.81
C LYS A 14 -4.99 -7.62 17.39
N HIS A 15 -6.12 -7.62 18.10
CA HIS A 15 -7.30 -8.40 17.71
C HIS A 15 -7.82 -7.96 16.34
N ILE A 16 -8.01 -6.65 16.13
CA ILE A 16 -8.44 -6.10 14.84
C ILE A 16 -7.46 -6.51 13.73
N SER A 17 -6.15 -6.38 13.96
CA SER A 17 -5.14 -6.77 12.97
C SER A 17 -5.20 -8.26 12.61
N ASN A 18 -5.49 -9.14 13.58
CA ASN A 18 -5.65 -10.57 13.31
C ASN A 18 -6.90 -10.84 12.46
N ASP A 19 -8.02 -10.18 12.75
CA ASP A 19 -9.26 -10.32 11.99
C ASP A 19 -9.07 -9.81 10.55
N GLU A 20 -8.43 -8.65 10.36
CA GLU A 20 -8.12 -8.11 9.04
C GLU A 20 -7.17 -9.02 8.25
N ASN A 21 -6.23 -9.68 8.91
CA ASN A 21 -5.37 -10.67 8.26
C ASN A 21 -6.17 -11.89 7.77
N LEU A 22 -7.18 -12.36 8.53
CA LEU A 22 -8.08 -13.42 8.06
C LEU A 22 -8.93 -12.97 6.88
N HIS A 23 -9.45 -11.75 6.89
CA HIS A 23 -10.18 -11.16 5.76
C HIS A 23 -9.28 -11.07 4.51
N MET A 24 -8.06 -10.60 4.65
CA MET A 24 -7.09 -10.53 3.55
C MET A 24 -6.82 -11.92 2.95
N ILE A 25 -6.58 -12.93 3.77
CA ILE A 25 -6.35 -14.30 3.33
C ILE A 25 -7.57 -14.84 2.57
N PHE A 26 -8.77 -14.62 3.11
CA PHE A 26 -10.02 -15.05 2.49
C PHE A 26 -10.21 -14.44 1.10
N TYR A 27 -10.15 -13.10 0.99
CA TYR A 27 -10.32 -12.42 -0.30
C TYR A 27 -9.22 -12.76 -1.30
N ARG A 28 -7.99 -12.88 -0.85
CA ARG A 28 -6.87 -13.31 -1.70
C ARG A 28 -7.11 -14.69 -2.30
N ASN A 29 -7.59 -15.65 -1.49
CA ASN A 29 -7.89 -17.00 -1.96
C ASN A 29 -9.13 -17.01 -2.87
N MET A 30 -10.13 -16.17 -2.65
CA MET A 30 -11.27 -16.00 -3.56
C MET A 30 -10.83 -15.50 -4.94
N VAL A 31 -9.94 -14.52 -5.00
CA VAL A 31 -9.41 -14.02 -6.27
C VAL A 31 -8.55 -15.09 -6.96
N GLU A 32 -7.75 -15.84 -6.19
CA GLU A 32 -6.99 -16.99 -6.72
C GLU A 32 -7.91 -18.01 -7.38
N ALA A 33 -9.02 -18.39 -6.73
CA ALA A 33 -10.04 -19.27 -7.32
C ALA A 33 -10.69 -18.65 -8.57
N GLY A 34 -10.94 -17.34 -8.56
CA GLY A 34 -11.44 -16.62 -9.74
C GLY A 34 -10.47 -16.65 -10.92
N LEU A 35 -9.17 -16.59 -10.67
CA LEU A 35 -8.12 -16.72 -11.68
C LEU A 35 -8.06 -18.13 -12.29
N GLU A 36 -8.41 -19.18 -11.52
CA GLU A 36 -8.49 -20.56 -12.05
C GLU A 36 -9.72 -20.77 -12.94
N ILE A 37 -10.82 -20.07 -12.68
CA ILE A 37 -12.09 -20.23 -13.39
C ILE A 37 -12.17 -19.34 -14.64
N ALA A 38 -11.73 -18.08 -14.50
CA ALA A 38 -11.88 -17.05 -15.51
C ALA A 38 -10.68 -16.07 -15.49
N PRO A 39 -9.48 -16.52 -15.91
CA PRO A 39 -8.23 -15.78 -15.76
C PRO A 39 -8.28 -14.38 -16.39
N ASN A 40 -8.80 -14.25 -17.61
CA ASN A 40 -8.88 -12.97 -18.32
C ASN A 40 -9.80 -11.94 -17.62
N GLN A 41 -10.94 -12.38 -17.11
CA GLN A 41 -11.87 -11.51 -16.36
C GLN A 41 -11.31 -11.15 -14.98
N ALA A 42 -10.64 -12.09 -14.34
CA ALA A 42 -10.02 -11.85 -13.04
C ALA A 42 -8.86 -10.85 -13.15
N VAL A 43 -7.96 -11.01 -14.12
CA VAL A 43 -6.86 -10.04 -14.32
C VAL A 43 -7.37 -8.66 -14.71
N LYS A 44 -8.41 -8.56 -15.53
CA LYS A 44 -9.09 -7.30 -15.84
C LYS A 44 -9.64 -6.62 -14.58
N SER A 45 -10.23 -7.40 -13.68
CA SER A 45 -10.76 -6.89 -12.41
C SER A 45 -9.65 -6.42 -11.46
N ILE A 46 -8.57 -7.17 -11.35
CA ILE A 46 -7.38 -6.82 -10.58
C ILE A 46 -6.78 -5.51 -11.11
N HIS A 47 -6.58 -5.42 -12.42
CA HIS A 47 -6.11 -4.20 -13.08
C HIS A 47 -6.98 -3.00 -12.72
N LYS A 48 -8.30 -3.11 -12.91
CA LYS A 48 -9.24 -2.03 -12.62
C LYS A 48 -9.19 -1.55 -11.16
N VAL A 49 -9.00 -2.47 -10.22
CA VAL A 49 -8.86 -2.13 -8.79
C VAL A 49 -7.56 -1.38 -8.53
N LEU A 50 -6.43 -1.85 -9.08
CA LEU A 50 -5.13 -1.22 -8.86
C LEU A 50 -5.01 0.15 -9.55
N ASP A 51 -5.52 0.27 -10.78
CA ASP A 51 -5.50 1.52 -11.55
C ASP A 51 -6.34 2.64 -10.89
N ASN A 52 -7.43 2.26 -10.22
CA ASN A 52 -8.33 3.21 -9.54
C ASN A 52 -8.12 3.27 -8.02
N PHE A 53 -7.05 2.65 -7.51
CA PHE A 53 -6.83 2.62 -6.07
C PHE A 53 -6.53 4.02 -5.52
N THR A 54 -7.30 4.39 -4.52
CA THR A 54 -7.04 5.60 -3.72
C THR A 54 -7.03 5.24 -2.24
N MET A 55 -6.07 5.83 -1.51
CA MET A 55 -6.00 5.59 -0.06
C MET A 55 -7.29 6.03 0.64
N PRO A 56 -7.84 5.19 1.54
CA PRO A 56 -8.94 5.60 2.39
C PRO A 56 -8.63 6.92 3.11
N GLY A 57 -9.59 7.83 3.09
CA GLY A 57 -9.41 9.16 3.69
C GLY A 57 -8.79 10.22 2.76
N TYR A 58 -8.48 9.89 1.51
CA TYR A 58 -7.91 10.84 0.54
C TYR A 58 -8.72 12.15 0.42
N THR A 59 -10.04 12.08 0.60
CA THR A 59 -10.95 13.24 0.56
C THR A 59 -10.98 14.06 1.85
N ILE A 60 -10.36 13.59 2.94
CA ILE A 60 -10.34 14.31 4.21
C ILE A 60 -9.44 15.55 4.10
N PRO A 61 -9.90 16.74 4.55
CA PRO A 61 -9.07 17.93 4.53
C PRO A 61 -7.73 17.74 5.26
N GLY A 62 -6.64 18.13 4.60
CA GLY A 62 -5.28 17.97 5.16
C GLY A 62 -4.67 16.59 5.00
N PHE A 63 -5.30 15.68 4.26
CA PHE A 63 -4.81 14.31 4.04
C PHE A 63 -3.33 14.23 3.68
N ARG A 64 -2.86 15.02 2.70
CA ARG A 64 -1.44 14.99 2.25
C ARG A 64 -0.46 15.30 3.39
N ARG A 65 -0.77 16.30 4.23
CA ARG A 65 0.07 16.65 5.39
C ARG A 65 0.06 15.55 6.43
N ASN A 66 -1.11 14.99 6.70
CA ASN A 66 -1.28 13.92 7.68
C ASN A 66 -0.62 12.62 7.20
N ALA A 67 -0.65 12.32 5.90
CA ALA A 67 0.05 11.18 5.31
C ALA A 67 1.57 11.24 5.53
N VAL A 68 2.18 12.43 5.37
CA VAL A 68 3.61 12.62 5.69
C VAL A 68 3.87 12.39 7.18
N THR A 69 3.00 12.87 8.07
CA THR A 69 3.13 12.64 9.51
C THR A 69 3.04 11.17 9.88
N ILE A 70 2.09 10.45 9.29
CA ILE A 70 1.91 9.00 9.48
C ILE A 70 3.15 8.23 8.98
N ALA A 71 3.65 8.60 7.82
CA ALA A 71 4.84 7.99 7.23
C ALA A 71 6.12 8.26 8.04
N THR A 72 6.30 9.46 8.56
CA THR A 72 7.45 9.80 9.42
C THR A 72 7.38 9.09 10.78
N GLY A 73 6.18 8.75 11.24
CA GLY A 73 5.95 7.88 12.40
C GLY A 73 6.17 6.39 12.12
N GLY A 74 6.52 6.00 10.88
CA GLY A 74 6.75 4.60 10.51
C GLY A 74 5.48 3.74 10.51
N VAL A 75 4.29 4.36 10.41
CA VAL A 75 3.01 3.64 10.48
C VAL A 75 2.61 3.12 9.10
N TYR A 76 2.64 3.97 8.08
CA TYR A 76 2.30 3.61 6.72
C TYR A 76 2.79 4.64 5.70
N ASP A 77 3.29 4.16 4.56
CA ASP A 77 3.71 4.96 3.41
C ASP A 77 3.55 4.18 2.09
N PRO A 78 3.69 4.83 0.92
CA PRO A 78 3.57 4.15 -0.38
C PRO A 78 4.58 3.03 -0.58
N GLN A 79 5.78 3.12 -0.01
CA GLN A 79 6.79 2.06 -0.10
C GLN A 79 6.33 0.80 0.65
N LEU A 80 5.81 0.98 1.85
CA LEU A 80 5.25 -0.11 2.65
C LEU A 80 4.04 -0.75 1.95
N HIS A 81 3.16 0.08 1.36
CA HIS A 81 2.02 -0.41 0.57
C HIS A 81 2.46 -1.30 -0.59
N LEU A 82 3.45 -0.85 -1.35
CA LEU A 82 3.98 -1.62 -2.47
C LEU A 82 4.63 -2.93 -2.02
N ALA A 83 5.49 -2.87 -0.99
CA ALA A 83 6.29 -3.99 -0.54
C ALA A 83 5.49 -5.05 0.23
N GLU A 84 4.57 -4.61 1.09
CA GLU A 84 3.86 -5.51 2.03
C GLU A 84 2.45 -5.89 1.54
N VAL A 85 1.88 -5.16 0.58
CA VAL A 85 0.52 -5.42 0.11
C VAL A 85 0.52 -5.82 -1.37
N VAL A 86 0.88 -4.92 -2.27
CA VAL A 86 0.69 -5.14 -3.71
C VAL A 86 1.56 -6.28 -4.24
N GLN A 87 2.86 -6.22 -4.03
CA GLN A 87 3.79 -7.21 -4.56
C GLN A 87 3.59 -8.63 -4.00
N PRO A 88 3.37 -8.84 -2.68
CA PRO A 88 3.11 -10.17 -2.15
C PRO A 88 1.85 -10.82 -2.72
N VAL A 89 0.80 -10.03 -2.92
CA VAL A 89 -0.47 -10.53 -3.46
C VAL A 89 -0.33 -10.92 -4.93
N LEU A 90 0.28 -10.08 -5.76
CA LEU A 90 0.53 -10.39 -7.19
C LEU A 90 1.45 -11.59 -7.37
N ARG A 91 2.48 -11.75 -6.53
CA ARG A 91 3.33 -12.94 -6.50
C ARG A 91 2.55 -14.18 -6.11
N LYS A 92 1.70 -14.11 -5.09
CA LYS A 92 0.87 -15.23 -4.64
C LYS A 92 -0.04 -15.73 -5.78
N TRP A 93 -0.61 -14.82 -6.56
CA TRP A 93 -1.45 -15.13 -7.70
C TRP A 93 -0.67 -15.51 -8.96
N ARG A 94 0.67 -15.36 -8.96
CA ARG A 94 1.57 -15.63 -10.08
C ARG A 94 1.13 -14.95 -11.39
N ILE A 95 0.61 -13.72 -11.30
CA ILE A 95 -0.04 -13.00 -12.40
C ILE A 95 0.85 -12.94 -13.66
N PHE A 96 2.15 -12.68 -13.48
CA PHE A 96 3.11 -12.54 -14.59
C PHE A 96 3.67 -13.87 -15.09
N GLU A 97 3.39 -14.97 -14.40
CA GLU A 97 3.88 -16.32 -14.72
C GLU A 97 2.78 -17.21 -15.31
N ARG A 98 1.53 -16.72 -15.37
CA ARG A 98 0.38 -17.49 -15.88
C ARG A 98 0.39 -17.54 -17.39
N ASP A 99 0.22 -18.74 -17.94
CA ASP A 99 0.13 -19.03 -19.38
C ASP A 99 -1.31 -19.09 -19.90
N ASP A 100 -2.29 -19.11 -18.99
CA ASP A 100 -3.73 -19.14 -19.28
C ASP A 100 -4.38 -17.76 -19.46
N ILE A 101 -3.62 -16.66 -19.24
CA ILE A 101 -4.04 -15.30 -19.54
C ILE A 101 -3.70 -15.00 -21.00
N ASN A 102 -4.73 -14.67 -21.81
CA ASN A 102 -4.58 -14.43 -23.25
C ASN A 102 -5.52 -13.32 -23.75
N GLY A 103 -5.38 -12.93 -25.03
CA GLY A 103 -6.24 -11.94 -25.68
C GLY A 103 -6.33 -10.61 -24.89
N GLU A 104 -7.53 -10.17 -24.54
CA GLU A 104 -7.73 -8.93 -23.77
C GLU A 104 -7.07 -8.99 -22.38
N GLY A 105 -7.01 -10.18 -21.76
CA GLY A 105 -6.38 -10.39 -20.47
C GLY A 105 -4.88 -10.11 -20.49
N GLU A 106 -4.22 -10.41 -21.60
CA GLU A 106 -2.77 -10.15 -21.77
C GLU A 106 -2.45 -8.66 -21.74
N TRP A 107 -3.25 -7.84 -22.39
CA TRP A 107 -3.12 -6.39 -22.33
C TRP A 107 -3.24 -5.87 -20.89
N TYR A 108 -4.21 -6.35 -20.11
CA TYR A 108 -4.37 -5.96 -18.71
C TYR A 108 -3.19 -6.39 -17.85
N ARG A 109 -2.62 -7.58 -18.11
CA ARG A 109 -1.41 -8.07 -17.42
C ARG A 109 -0.19 -7.19 -17.72
N GLU A 110 0.00 -6.79 -18.97
CA GLU A 110 1.09 -5.90 -19.38
C GLU A 110 0.94 -4.50 -18.74
N ASP A 111 -0.27 -3.95 -18.75
CA ASP A 111 -0.53 -2.64 -18.13
C ASP A 111 -0.42 -2.67 -16.60
N LEU A 112 -0.63 -3.82 -15.94
CA LEU A 112 -0.32 -3.99 -14.52
C LEU A 112 1.17 -3.76 -14.22
N ASP A 113 2.08 -4.17 -15.10
CA ASP A 113 3.51 -3.90 -14.90
C ASP A 113 3.83 -2.41 -14.97
N ARG A 114 3.16 -1.67 -15.88
CA ARG A 114 3.20 -0.20 -15.89
C ARG A 114 2.71 0.40 -14.58
N ILE A 115 1.55 -0.04 -14.08
CA ILE A 115 0.97 0.45 -12.81
C ILE A 115 1.95 0.21 -11.66
N ILE A 116 2.59 -0.96 -11.59
CA ILE A 116 3.59 -1.27 -10.55
C ILE A 116 4.80 -0.34 -10.67
N THR A 117 5.23 -0.04 -11.88
CA THR A 117 6.34 0.88 -12.14
C THR A 117 5.98 2.31 -11.69
N ASP A 118 4.77 2.77 -11.96
CA ASP A 118 4.27 4.06 -11.50
C ASP A 118 4.13 4.12 -9.97
N LEU A 119 3.70 3.02 -9.33
CA LEU A 119 3.68 2.92 -7.87
C LEU A 119 5.08 2.97 -7.26
N LYS A 120 6.08 2.31 -7.86
CA LYS A 120 7.49 2.40 -7.43
C LYS A 120 8.02 3.83 -7.51
N LYS A 121 7.71 4.52 -8.60
CA LYS A 121 8.08 5.92 -8.77
C LYS A 121 7.41 6.79 -7.71
N THR A 122 6.11 6.63 -7.51
CA THR A 122 5.36 7.37 -6.48
C THR A 122 5.93 7.14 -5.08
N ALA A 123 6.32 5.90 -4.76
CA ALA A 123 6.97 5.57 -3.49
C ALA A 123 8.31 6.29 -3.33
N SER A 124 9.15 6.29 -4.38
CA SER A 124 10.43 6.99 -4.39
C SER A 124 10.27 8.51 -4.25
N ASP A 125 9.34 9.12 -5.00
CA ASP A 125 9.05 10.55 -4.92
C ASP A 125 8.55 10.94 -3.52
N PHE A 126 7.78 10.06 -2.88
CA PHE A 126 7.28 10.27 -1.52
C PHE A 126 8.41 10.20 -0.48
N ASP A 127 9.38 9.29 -0.63
CA ASP A 127 10.54 9.17 0.25
C ASP A 127 11.38 10.46 0.23
N GLU A 128 11.52 11.10 -0.93
CA GLU A 128 12.16 12.43 -1.02
C GLU A 128 11.39 13.51 -0.24
N VAL A 129 10.07 13.52 -0.33
CA VAL A 129 9.21 14.46 0.42
C VAL A 129 9.35 14.23 1.91
N LYS A 130 9.36 12.95 2.35
CA LYS A 130 9.56 12.53 3.74
C LYS A 130 10.92 12.99 4.27
N ALA A 131 11.99 12.78 3.49
CA ALA A 131 13.34 13.20 3.86
C ALA A 131 13.43 14.73 4.04
N LYS A 132 12.90 15.51 3.10
CA LYS A 132 12.85 16.97 3.19
C LYS A 132 12.02 17.48 4.39
N TYR A 133 10.96 16.77 4.73
CA TYR A 133 10.16 17.08 5.92
C TYR A 133 10.94 16.85 7.20
N LEU A 134 11.62 15.72 7.35
CA LEU A 134 12.45 15.38 8.52
C LEU A 134 13.60 16.39 8.70
N GLU A 135 14.28 16.76 7.62
CA GLU A 135 15.34 17.76 7.65
C GLU A 135 14.83 19.13 8.16
N ARG A 136 13.64 19.55 7.71
CA ARG A 136 13.01 20.79 8.18
C ARG A 136 12.64 20.71 9.67
N GLN A 137 12.18 19.56 10.14
CA GLN A 137 11.87 19.34 11.55
C GLN A 137 13.14 19.42 12.41
N ALA A 138 14.22 18.76 12.01
CA ALA A 138 15.50 18.80 12.68
C ALA A 138 16.05 20.24 12.81
N LYS A 139 16.06 21.00 11.69
CA LYS A 139 16.49 22.41 11.70
C LYS A 139 15.63 23.30 12.60
N ARG A 140 14.32 23.00 12.72
CA ARG A 140 13.44 23.74 13.65
C ARG A 140 13.75 23.42 15.10
N ALA A 141 13.98 22.14 15.43
CA ALA A 141 14.35 21.73 16.78
C ALA A 141 15.69 22.35 17.22
N GLU A 142 16.70 22.35 16.35
CA GLU A 142 18.00 23.00 16.61
C GLU A 142 17.84 24.51 16.89
N ARG A 143 17.03 25.21 16.08
CA ARG A 143 16.78 26.65 16.28
C ARG A 143 16.01 26.95 17.58
N GLN A 144 15.18 26.03 18.04
CA GLN A 144 14.48 26.17 19.32
C GLN A 144 15.40 25.93 20.48
N ALA A 145 16.26 24.90 20.43
CA ALA A 145 17.27 24.61 21.44
C ALA A 145 18.30 25.74 21.60
N ALA A 146 18.68 26.41 20.50
CA ALA A 146 19.62 27.54 20.53
C ALA A 146 19.05 28.84 21.10
N LYS A 147 17.73 28.88 21.41
CA LYS A 147 17.05 30.06 21.97
C LYS A 147 16.82 29.93 23.49
N VAL A 148 17.15 28.80 24.09
CA VAL A 148 17.07 28.52 25.53
C VAL A 148 18.46 28.64 26.15
#